data_bc81bf089def10642dec3133d8b3d1a4
#
_entry.id   bc81bf089def10642dec3133d8b3d1a4
#
_cell.length_a   1.000
_cell.length_b   1.000
_cell.length_c   1.000
_cell.angle_alpha   90.00
_cell.angle_beta   90.00
_cell.angle_gamma   90.00
#
_symmetry.space_group_name_H-M   'P 1'
#
loop_
_entity.id
_entity.type
_entity.pdbx_description
1 polymer ?
#
loop_
_entity_poly.entity_id
_entity_poly.type
_entity_poly.pdbx_seq_one_letter_code
_entity_poly.pdbx_strand_id
1 'polypeptide(L)'
;MTKKIKAAIIGPGNIGTDLLIKAQRSELIEPVWMVGVDAKSLGLLRAAEMGLKTTAEGVEGMLPTMQEDGVQICFDATSAYVHAENSQKVNEQGAVMIDLTPAAIGPFCVPPVNLVDAVTQKAMNVNMVTCGG
;
A
#
# COMPACT_ATOMS: atom_id res chain seq x y z
N MET A 1 -21.85 -11.66 -5.84
CA MET A 1 -20.48 -11.78 -5.31
C MET A 1 -19.80 -10.41 -5.26
N THR A 2 -19.37 -10.04 -4.09
CA THR A 2 -18.66 -8.77 -3.93
C THR A 2 -17.23 -8.92 -4.45
N LYS A 3 -16.85 -8.08 -5.40
CA LYS A 3 -15.49 -8.07 -5.93
C LYS A 3 -14.57 -7.36 -4.94
N LYS A 4 -13.49 -8.02 -4.54
CA LYS A 4 -12.52 -7.41 -3.62
C LYS A 4 -11.71 -6.32 -4.32
N ILE A 5 -11.33 -5.31 -3.56
CA ILE A 5 -10.45 -4.25 -4.03
C ILE A 5 -9.01 -4.78 -3.97
N LYS A 6 -8.32 -4.73 -5.09
CA LYS A 6 -6.94 -5.22 -5.16
C LYS A 6 -5.97 -4.18 -4.64
N ALA A 7 -5.06 -4.62 -3.81
CA ALA A 7 -4.15 -3.75 -3.09
C ALA A 7 -2.69 -4.18 -3.23
N ALA A 8 -1.79 -3.22 -3.17
CA ALA A 8 -0.36 -3.45 -3.07
C ALA A 8 0.13 -2.98 -1.71
N ILE A 9 1.10 -3.68 -1.15
CA ILE A 9 1.76 -3.29 0.09
C ILE A 9 3.19 -2.91 -0.25
N ILE A 10 3.60 -1.70 0.11
CA ILE A 10 4.94 -1.18 -0.16
C ILE A 10 5.70 -1.15 1.17
N GLY A 11 6.77 -1.93 1.26
CA GLY A 11 7.55 -2.08 2.47
C GLY A 11 7.31 -3.41 3.18
N PRO A 12 8.19 -4.41 2.96
CA PRO A 12 7.99 -5.76 3.49
C PRO A 12 8.60 -5.96 4.90
N GLY A 13 8.65 -4.90 5.70
CA GLY A 13 9.09 -4.98 7.08
C GLY A 13 8.01 -5.54 8.00
N ASN A 14 8.16 -5.32 9.32
CA ASN A 14 7.23 -5.86 10.30
C ASN A 14 5.80 -5.33 10.10
N ILE A 15 5.67 -4.02 9.85
CA ILE A 15 4.35 -3.40 9.67
C ILE A 15 3.70 -3.90 8.38
N GLY A 16 4.44 -3.89 7.28
CA GLY A 16 3.92 -4.35 5.99
C GLY A 16 3.55 -5.82 5.99
N THR A 17 4.35 -6.66 6.66
CA THR A 17 4.07 -8.09 6.77
C THR A 17 2.83 -8.36 7.61
N ASP A 18 2.67 -7.64 8.72
CA ASP A 18 1.47 -7.76 9.55
C ASP A 18 0.23 -7.32 8.78
N LEU A 19 0.35 -6.22 8.04
CA LEU A 19 -0.74 -5.73 7.20
C LEU A 19 -1.11 -6.75 6.13
N LEU A 20 -0.12 -7.42 5.54
CA LEU A 20 -0.36 -8.47 4.55
C LEU A 20 -1.22 -9.59 5.13
N ILE A 21 -0.88 -10.04 6.33
CA ILE A 21 -1.63 -11.11 7.00
C ILE A 21 -3.08 -10.68 7.24
N LYS A 22 -3.27 -9.44 7.70
CA LYS A 22 -4.61 -8.90 7.94
C LYS A 22 -5.40 -8.72 6.64
N ALA A 23 -4.74 -8.25 5.59
CA ALA A 23 -5.38 -8.07 4.29
C ALA A 23 -5.82 -9.41 3.68
N GLN A 24 -5.04 -10.47 3.88
CA GLN A 24 -5.40 -11.81 3.41
C GLN A 24 -6.71 -12.30 4.05
N ARG A 25 -6.99 -11.85 5.25
CA ARG A 25 -8.22 -12.23 5.97
C ARG A 25 -9.40 -11.32 5.66
N SER A 26 -9.17 -10.22 4.96
CA SER A 26 -10.21 -9.25 4.66
C SER A 26 -11.17 -9.78 3.60
N GLU A 27 -12.47 -9.50 3.78
CA GLU A 27 -13.48 -9.79 2.78
C GLU A 27 -13.57 -8.69 1.72
N LEU A 28 -12.93 -7.53 1.98
CA LEU A 28 -13.03 -6.35 1.11
C LEU A 28 -11.77 -6.11 0.29
N ILE A 29 -10.61 -6.58 0.75
CA ILE A 29 -9.31 -6.29 0.15
C ILE A 29 -8.62 -7.59 -0.23
N GLU A 30 -8.05 -7.61 -1.44
CA GLU A 30 -7.22 -8.71 -1.92
C GLU A 30 -5.80 -8.19 -2.16
N PRO A 31 -4.81 -8.55 -1.33
CA PRO A 31 -3.43 -8.15 -1.60
C PRO A 31 -2.89 -8.92 -2.80
N VAL A 32 -2.33 -8.20 -3.78
CA VAL A 32 -1.80 -8.80 -5.00
C VAL A 32 -0.33 -8.52 -5.24
N TRP A 33 0.21 -7.48 -4.60
CA TRP A 33 1.62 -7.10 -4.72
C TRP A 33 2.26 -6.83 -3.36
N MET A 34 3.50 -7.28 -3.20
CA MET A 34 4.38 -6.84 -2.11
C MET A 34 5.63 -6.24 -2.74
N VAL A 35 5.88 -4.98 -2.45
CA VAL A 35 6.97 -4.19 -3.03
C VAL A 35 8.04 -3.92 -1.97
N GLY A 36 9.28 -4.24 -2.28
CA GLY A 36 10.41 -3.98 -1.40
C GLY A 36 11.65 -3.57 -2.21
N VAL A 37 12.76 -3.38 -1.52
CA VAL A 37 14.03 -2.97 -2.15
C VAL A 37 15.17 -3.93 -1.84
N ASP A 38 14.93 -4.99 -1.08
CA ASP A 38 15.92 -5.98 -0.72
C ASP A 38 15.41 -7.37 -1.09
N ALA A 39 16.07 -8.01 -2.07
CA ALA A 39 15.69 -9.32 -2.55
C ALA A 39 15.77 -10.41 -1.48
N LYS A 40 16.50 -10.18 -0.40
CA LYS A 40 16.64 -11.12 0.71
C LYS A 40 15.58 -10.93 1.80
N SER A 41 14.64 -10.02 1.60
CA SER A 41 13.60 -9.72 2.58
C SER A 41 12.73 -10.94 2.86
N LEU A 42 12.55 -11.28 4.13
CA LEU A 42 11.64 -12.35 4.54
C LEU A 42 10.20 -12.00 4.22
N GLY A 43 9.85 -10.70 4.28
CA GLY A 43 8.51 -10.24 3.92
C GLY A 43 8.18 -10.49 2.46
N LEU A 44 9.15 -10.29 1.55
CA LEU A 44 8.96 -10.61 0.14
C LEU A 44 8.80 -12.11 -0.06
N LEU A 45 9.60 -12.92 0.63
CA LEU A 45 9.50 -14.37 0.52
C LEU A 45 8.14 -14.87 0.99
N ARG A 46 7.65 -14.35 2.12
CA ARG A 46 6.33 -14.71 2.62
C ARG A 46 5.22 -14.33 1.65
N ALA A 47 5.30 -13.14 1.08
CA ALA A 47 4.30 -12.69 0.11
C ALA A 47 4.28 -13.60 -1.13
N ALA A 48 5.45 -13.99 -1.62
CA ALA A 48 5.55 -14.90 -2.75
C ALA A 48 4.92 -16.26 -2.43
N GLU A 49 5.15 -16.78 -1.22
CA GLU A 49 4.55 -18.05 -0.78
C GLU A 49 3.02 -17.96 -0.69
N MET A 50 2.49 -16.77 -0.43
CA MET A 50 1.05 -16.52 -0.38
C MET A 50 0.43 -16.30 -1.76
N GLY A 51 1.24 -16.33 -2.81
CA GLY A 51 0.76 -16.16 -4.18
C GLY A 51 0.76 -14.73 -4.70
N LEU A 52 1.34 -13.77 -3.96
CA LEU A 52 1.44 -12.40 -4.43
C LEU A 52 2.58 -12.25 -5.43
N LYS A 53 2.47 -11.25 -6.31
CA LYS A 53 3.61 -10.78 -7.08
C LYS A 53 4.52 -9.98 -6.16
N THR A 54 5.82 -10.10 -6.35
CA THR A 54 6.81 -9.40 -5.53
C THR A 54 7.86 -8.74 -6.39
N THR A 55 8.48 -7.68 -5.87
CA THR A 55 9.63 -7.04 -6.49
C THR A 55 10.57 -6.51 -5.43
N ALA A 56 11.86 -6.53 -5.72
CA ALA A 56 12.90 -5.91 -4.90
C ALA A 56 13.41 -4.61 -5.52
N GLU A 57 12.72 -4.09 -6.54
CA GLU A 57 13.11 -2.88 -7.25
C GLU A 57 12.28 -1.66 -6.85
N GLY A 58 11.61 -1.72 -5.71
CA GLY A 58 10.72 -0.66 -5.27
C GLY A 58 9.47 -0.59 -6.14
N VAL A 59 8.74 0.53 -6.08
CA VAL A 59 7.52 0.68 -6.87
C VAL A 59 7.78 0.57 -8.36
N GLU A 60 8.99 0.89 -8.83
CA GLU A 60 9.35 0.78 -10.24
C GLU A 60 9.14 -0.63 -10.79
N GLY A 61 9.33 -1.66 -9.96
CA GLY A 61 9.12 -3.04 -10.38
C GLY A 61 7.64 -3.40 -10.55
N MET A 62 6.75 -2.68 -9.88
CA MET A 62 5.31 -2.90 -9.95
C MET A 62 4.62 -2.05 -11.03
N LEU A 63 5.08 -0.81 -11.23
CA LEU A 63 4.39 0.15 -12.10
C LEU A 63 4.03 -0.38 -13.49
N PRO A 64 4.91 -1.12 -14.20
CA PRO A 64 4.60 -1.55 -15.56
C PRO A 64 3.33 -2.39 -15.69
N THR A 65 2.96 -3.14 -14.67
CA THR A 65 1.82 -4.07 -14.74
C THR A 65 0.73 -3.79 -13.73
N MET A 66 0.90 -2.79 -12.85
CA MET A 66 -0.05 -2.62 -11.75
C MET A 66 -1.48 -2.32 -12.22
N GLN A 67 -1.65 -1.63 -13.34
CA GLN A 67 -2.99 -1.39 -13.88
C GLN A 67 -3.62 -2.68 -14.40
N GLU A 68 -2.84 -3.51 -15.09
CA GLU A 68 -3.31 -4.81 -15.57
C GLU A 68 -3.66 -5.73 -14.41
N ASP A 69 -2.90 -5.64 -13.32
CA ASP A 69 -3.15 -6.41 -12.11
C ASP A 69 -4.34 -5.89 -11.33
N GLY A 70 -4.88 -4.73 -11.71
CA GLY A 70 -6.07 -4.16 -11.10
C GLY A 70 -5.83 -3.48 -9.75
N VAL A 71 -4.59 -3.08 -9.46
CA VAL A 71 -4.25 -2.42 -8.18
C VAL A 71 -4.95 -1.07 -8.09
N GLN A 72 -5.77 -0.89 -7.07
CA GLN A 72 -6.52 0.34 -6.84
C GLN A 72 -6.06 1.09 -5.60
N ILE A 73 -5.45 0.39 -4.64
CA ILE A 73 -4.99 0.95 -3.38
C ILE A 73 -3.58 0.46 -3.12
N CYS A 74 -2.71 1.36 -2.64
CA CYS A 74 -1.37 1.01 -2.19
C CYS A 74 -1.21 1.46 -0.74
N PHE A 75 -0.72 0.55 0.11
CA PHE A 75 -0.39 0.86 1.50
C PHE A 75 1.11 1.08 1.59
N ASP A 76 1.52 2.26 2.05
CA ASP A 76 2.95 2.59 2.19
C ASP A 76 3.39 2.42 3.63
N ALA A 77 4.17 1.38 3.87
CA ALA A 77 4.78 1.06 5.18
C ALA A 77 6.31 1.23 5.12
N THR A 78 6.81 2.11 4.25
CA THR A 78 8.23 2.41 4.11
C THR A 78 8.64 3.55 5.04
N SER A 79 9.59 4.38 4.63
CA SER A 79 10.03 5.53 5.40
C SER A 79 9.45 6.83 4.84
N ALA A 80 9.49 7.89 5.66
CA ALA A 80 9.05 9.21 5.22
C ALA A 80 9.87 9.72 4.02
N TYR A 81 11.12 9.29 3.91
CA TYR A 81 12.02 9.78 2.85
C TYR A 81 11.58 9.39 1.44
N VAL A 82 10.95 8.24 1.28
CA VAL A 82 10.56 7.74 -0.05
C VAL A 82 9.06 7.83 -0.31
N HIS A 83 8.27 8.18 0.70
CA HIS A 83 6.81 8.18 0.58
C HIS A 83 6.30 9.13 -0.51
N ALA A 84 6.82 10.35 -0.56
CA ALA A 84 6.35 11.36 -1.53
C ALA A 84 6.55 10.87 -2.97
N GLU A 85 7.73 10.31 -3.25
CA GLU A 85 8.04 9.80 -4.57
C GLU A 85 7.19 8.58 -4.92
N ASN A 86 7.04 7.64 -3.97
CA ASN A 86 6.20 6.47 -4.17
C ASN A 86 4.75 6.87 -4.42
N SER A 87 4.25 7.82 -3.63
CA SER A 87 2.88 8.32 -3.74
C SER A 87 2.62 8.93 -5.12
N GLN A 88 3.54 9.77 -5.60
CA GLN A 88 3.39 10.38 -6.92
C GLN A 88 3.30 9.30 -8.00
N LYS A 89 4.19 8.32 -7.96
CA LYS A 89 4.25 7.27 -8.98
C LYS A 89 2.98 6.42 -9.02
N VAL A 90 2.47 6.00 -7.86
CA VAL A 90 1.26 5.18 -7.84
C VAL A 90 0.01 5.98 -8.16
N ASN A 91 -0.03 7.26 -7.78
CA ASN A 91 -1.15 8.14 -8.12
C ASN A 91 -1.24 8.38 -9.63
N GLU A 92 -0.11 8.46 -10.31
CA GLU A 92 -0.07 8.58 -11.77
C GLU A 92 -0.69 7.37 -12.46
N GLN A 93 -0.69 6.21 -11.80
CA GLN A 93 -1.33 4.99 -12.31
C GLN A 93 -2.80 4.88 -11.89
N GLY A 94 -3.33 5.88 -11.22
CA GLY A 94 -4.73 5.89 -10.80
C GLY A 94 -5.01 5.23 -9.46
N ALA A 95 -3.99 4.80 -8.73
CA ALA A 95 -4.17 4.16 -7.42
C ALA A 95 -4.13 5.18 -6.29
N VAL A 96 -4.90 4.90 -5.23
CA VAL A 96 -4.89 5.71 -4.02
C VAL A 96 -3.77 5.21 -3.10
N MET A 97 -3.02 6.14 -2.51
CA MET A 97 -1.98 5.82 -1.56
C MET A 97 -2.50 6.00 -0.13
N ILE A 98 -2.36 4.96 0.68
CA ILE A 98 -2.65 5.03 2.11
C ILE A 98 -1.32 5.04 2.85
N ASP A 99 -1.05 6.15 3.54
CA ASP A 99 0.24 6.43 4.15
C ASP A 99 0.28 5.95 5.61
N LEU A 100 1.18 5.02 5.89
CA LEU A 100 1.48 4.56 7.25
C LEU A 100 2.82 5.10 7.72
N THR A 101 3.43 6.00 6.95
CA THR A 101 4.74 6.60 7.26
C THR A 101 4.58 7.91 8.02
N PRO A 102 5.64 8.41 8.65
CA PRO A 102 5.59 9.74 9.28
C PRO A 102 5.74 10.91 8.30
N ALA A 103 5.68 10.69 6.99
CA ALA A 103 5.81 11.76 5.99
C ALA A 103 4.67 12.80 6.07
N ALA A 104 3.49 12.36 6.48
CA ALA A 104 2.31 13.23 6.65
C ALA A 104 1.95 14.01 5.38
N ILE A 105 2.01 13.34 4.24
CA ILE A 105 1.58 13.90 2.95
C ILE A 105 0.11 13.54 2.76
N GLY A 106 -0.69 14.49 2.39
CA GLY A 106 -2.12 14.29 2.26
C GLY A 106 -2.87 14.47 3.58
N PRO A 107 -4.20 14.45 3.56
CA PRO A 107 -4.98 14.67 4.75
C PRO A 107 -4.84 13.53 5.76
N PHE A 108 -4.82 13.89 7.04
CA PHE A 108 -4.86 12.91 8.11
C PHE A 108 -6.22 12.20 8.11
N CYS A 109 -6.18 10.89 8.26
CA CYS A 109 -7.41 10.09 8.34
C CYS A 109 -7.40 9.26 9.62
N VAL A 110 -8.38 9.50 10.47
CA VAL A 110 -8.72 8.62 11.58
C VAL A 110 -10.10 8.10 11.23
N PRO A 111 -10.23 6.86 10.73
CA PRO A 111 -11.47 6.38 10.11
C PRO A 111 -12.76 6.65 10.88
N PRO A 112 -12.83 6.46 12.20
CA PRO A 112 -14.05 6.76 12.93
C PRO A 112 -14.38 8.27 12.99
N VAL A 113 -13.43 9.15 12.65
CA VAL A 113 -13.56 10.58 12.79
C VAL A 113 -13.80 11.28 11.46
N ASN A 114 -12.95 11.04 10.45
CA ASN A 114 -12.97 11.84 9.23
C ASN A 114 -12.79 11.07 7.92
N LEU A 115 -13.03 9.75 7.92
CA LEU A 115 -12.94 8.99 6.68
C LEU A 115 -13.88 9.53 5.60
N VAL A 116 -15.09 9.92 6.00
CA VAL A 116 -16.08 10.44 5.06
C VAL A 116 -15.58 11.71 4.39
N ASP A 117 -14.91 12.57 5.14
CA ASP A 117 -14.33 13.81 4.59
C ASP A 117 -13.26 13.49 3.54
N ALA A 118 -12.37 12.55 3.84
CA ALA A 118 -11.31 12.14 2.90
C ALA A 118 -11.91 11.57 1.61
N VAL A 119 -12.93 10.75 1.72
CA VAL A 119 -13.62 10.16 0.55
C VAL A 119 -14.34 11.24 -0.25
N THR A 120 -15.03 12.14 0.44
CA THR A 120 -15.78 13.23 -0.22
C THR A 120 -14.84 14.16 -0.98
N GLN A 121 -13.64 14.41 -0.46
CA GLN A 121 -12.63 15.24 -1.12
C GLN A 121 -11.88 14.49 -2.23
N LYS A 122 -12.16 13.19 -2.43
CA LYS A 122 -11.48 12.34 -3.41
C LYS A 122 -9.97 12.36 -3.25
N ALA A 123 -9.51 12.28 -2.01
CA ALA A 123 -8.08 12.32 -1.71
C ALA A 123 -7.38 11.10 -2.33
N MET A 124 -6.30 11.35 -3.07
CA MET A 124 -5.48 10.30 -3.68
C MET A 124 -4.35 9.84 -2.75
N ASN A 125 -4.17 10.53 -1.66
CA ASN A 125 -3.22 10.16 -0.61
C ASN A 125 -3.87 10.45 0.74
N VAL A 126 -3.91 9.45 1.60
CA VAL A 126 -4.50 9.57 2.93
C VAL A 126 -3.45 9.15 3.95
N ASN A 127 -3.23 10.00 4.96
CA ASN A 127 -2.31 9.68 6.04
C ASN A 127 -3.07 9.04 7.20
N MET A 128 -2.72 7.77 7.47
CA MET A 128 -3.26 7.07 8.63
C MET A 128 -2.41 7.42 9.83
N VAL A 129 -2.89 8.31 10.68
CA VAL A 129 -2.14 8.79 11.83
C VAL A 129 -1.65 7.62 12.68
N THR A 130 -0.34 7.43 12.72
CA THR A 130 0.27 6.34 13.48
C THR A 130 1.33 6.89 14.43
N CYS A 131 1.71 6.08 15.41
CA CYS A 131 2.75 6.44 16.38
C CYS A 131 4.11 5.95 15.86
N GLY A 132 4.64 6.61 14.84
CA GLY A 132 5.95 6.27 14.28
C GLY A 132 5.94 4.95 13.52
N GLY A 133 4.82 4.64 12.96
CA GLY A 133 4.61 3.40 12.19
C GLY A 133 5.47 3.26 10.96
#